data_d24aaf6cca1791a9fcc1c142e09f6b1c
#
_entry.id   d24aaf6cca1791a9fcc1c142e09f6b1c
#
_cell.length_a   1.000
_cell.length_b   1.000
_cell.length_c   1.000
_cell.angle_alpha   90.00
_cell.angle_beta   90.00
_cell.angle_gamma   90.00
#
_symmetry.space_group_name_H-M   'P 1'
#
loop_
_entity.id
_entity.type
_entity.pdbx_description
1 polymer ?
#
loop_
_entity_poly.entity_id
_entity_poly.type
_entity_poly.pdbx_seq_one_letter_code
_entity_poly.pdbx_strand_id
1 'polypeptide(L)'
;STCSPFARNGGIQPSAAAERQNAAQTPPSEAVPVGLRSSGRPKAGRTSITKRVKTALATALLTGLTTVLYAAPPTITARVEPDSIGIGDRFDVVIDVDRDLVQVVEFPPFNPPPQSGLEVVESHPVDTLRRDGRHLSLRKRYTLAAFEEGNLGLGRAQVLYLDKNITDTLYTADTLRLQVGTFQIDSTSHTIYDIKA
;
A
#
# COMPACT_ATOMS: atom_id res chain seq x y z
N SER A 1 -16.41 -23.53 -52.98
CA SER A 1 -15.04 -23.30 -53.51
C SER A 1 -14.22 -22.67 -52.43
N THR A 2 -13.48 -23.46 -51.82
CA THR A 2 -12.04 -23.71 -51.82
C THR A 2 -11.27 -22.99 -50.76
N CYS A 3 -10.78 -23.85 -49.82
CA CYS A 3 -9.43 -23.98 -49.29
C CYS A 3 -8.95 -23.01 -48.22
N SER A 4 -8.86 -23.45 -47.00
CA SER A 4 -7.74 -23.92 -46.15
C SER A 4 -6.31 -23.74 -46.72
N PRO A 5 -5.29 -23.95 -45.91
CA PRO A 5 -4.83 -23.66 -44.55
C PRO A 5 -3.40 -23.10 -44.53
N PHE A 6 -2.84 -22.74 -43.38
CA PHE A 6 -1.39 -22.92 -43.06
C PHE A 6 -1.18 -22.38 -41.62
N ALA A 7 -0.97 -23.09 -40.60
CA ALA A 7 0.07 -24.00 -40.17
C ALA A 7 1.43 -23.33 -39.94
N ARG A 8 1.89 -23.59 -38.75
CA ARG A 8 3.28 -23.78 -38.23
C ARG A 8 3.83 -22.60 -37.45
N ASN A 9 3.98 -22.81 -36.19
CA ASN A 9 5.15 -23.47 -35.56
C ASN A 9 6.20 -22.44 -35.09
N GLY A 10 6.47 -22.40 -33.85
CA GLY A 10 7.57 -21.68 -33.24
C GLY A 10 7.61 -21.92 -31.74
N GLY A 11 7.86 -23.16 -31.35
CA GLY A 11 8.25 -23.49 -29.99
C GLY A 11 9.65 -22.95 -29.73
N ILE A 12 9.81 -22.21 -28.63
CA ILE A 12 11.11 -21.94 -28.06
C ILE A 12 11.17 -22.57 -26.70
N GLN A 13 12.05 -23.57 -26.61
CA GLN A 13 12.40 -24.32 -25.43
C GLN A 13 13.05 -23.44 -24.35
N PRO A 14 12.96 -23.83 -23.07
CA PRO A 14 13.73 -23.21 -22.01
C PRO A 14 15.17 -23.71 -22.06
N SER A 15 16.10 -22.77 -22.12
CA SER A 15 17.54 -23.07 -21.96
C SER A 15 17.83 -23.24 -20.48
N ALA A 16 18.13 -24.48 -20.12
CA ALA A 16 18.76 -24.85 -18.87
C ALA A 16 20.25 -24.49 -18.90
N ALA A 17 20.81 -24.38 -17.71
CA ALA A 17 22.23 -24.52 -17.36
C ALA A 17 23.08 -23.23 -17.39
N ALA A 18 23.35 -22.73 -16.21
CA ALA A 18 24.72 -22.46 -15.77
C ALA A 18 24.80 -22.47 -14.23
N GLU A 19 24.85 -23.65 -13.72
CA GLU A 19 25.47 -23.99 -12.45
C GLU A 19 26.96 -23.63 -12.53
N ARG A 20 27.41 -22.67 -11.76
CA ARG A 20 28.82 -22.48 -11.47
C ARG A 20 29.02 -22.44 -9.97
N GLN A 21 29.40 -23.59 -9.49
CA GLN A 21 30.20 -23.83 -8.28
C GLN A 21 31.33 -22.79 -8.23
N ASN A 22 31.45 -22.06 -7.16
CA ASN A 22 32.70 -21.42 -6.83
C ASN A 22 33.16 -21.94 -5.46
N ALA A 23 34.14 -22.80 -5.58
CA ALA A 23 34.80 -23.50 -4.52
C ALA A 23 35.54 -22.56 -3.58
N ALA A 24 35.61 -23.01 -2.35
CA ALA A 24 36.43 -22.54 -1.28
C ALA A 24 37.88 -22.22 -1.72
N GLN A 25 38.37 -21.06 -1.39
CA GLN A 25 39.79 -20.79 -1.31
C GLN A 25 40.14 -20.34 0.11
N THR A 26 40.70 -21.25 0.82
CA THR A 26 41.45 -21.05 2.05
C THR A 26 42.79 -20.37 1.72
N PRO A 27 43.19 -19.28 2.38
CA PRO A 27 44.57 -18.81 2.29
C PRO A 27 45.49 -19.58 3.25
N PRO A 28 46.72 -19.80 2.84
CA PRO A 28 47.67 -20.63 3.58
C PRO A 28 48.27 -19.89 4.76
N SER A 29 48.51 -20.64 5.81
CA SER A 29 49.34 -20.38 6.96
C SER A 29 50.77 -20.12 6.51
N GLU A 30 51.35 -19.00 6.87
CA GLU A 30 52.80 -18.83 6.82
C GLU A 30 53.34 -18.08 8.04
N ALA A 31 54.09 -18.87 8.79
CA ALA A 31 55.38 -18.65 9.43
C ALA A 31 55.59 -17.43 10.30
N VAL A 32 55.77 -17.76 11.55
CA VAL A 32 56.40 -16.99 12.62
C VAL A 32 57.91 -16.85 12.33
N PRO A 33 58.50 -15.67 12.49
CA PRO A 33 59.90 -15.56 12.90
C PRO A 33 59.98 -15.15 14.36
N VAL A 34 60.63 -16.04 15.11
CA VAL A 34 61.21 -15.77 16.42
C VAL A 34 62.41 -14.81 16.25
N GLY A 35 62.41 -13.70 16.94
CA GLY A 35 63.53 -12.75 16.93
C GLY A 35 63.58 -11.84 18.16
N LEU A 36 64.32 -12.27 19.10
CA LEU A 36 65.14 -11.58 20.16
C LEU A 36 64.74 -10.18 20.67
N ARG A 37 64.44 -10.20 21.96
CA ARG A 37 64.97 -9.34 23.05
C ARG A 37 65.50 -7.95 22.70
N SER A 38 64.77 -6.96 23.19
CA SER A 38 65.38 -5.75 23.70
C SER A 38 64.56 -5.27 24.90
N SER A 39 65.26 -5.27 26.10
CA SER A 39 64.74 -4.75 27.31
C SER A 39 64.80 -3.21 27.26
N GLY A 40 63.67 -2.59 27.05
CA GLY A 40 63.46 -1.16 27.19
C GLY A 40 62.36 -0.90 28.17
N ARG A 41 62.69 -0.55 29.39
CA ARG A 41 61.76 -0.14 30.45
C ARG A 41 61.10 1.20 30.03
N PRO A 42 59.87 1.31 29.70
CA PRO A 42 59.28 2.61 29.52
C PRO A 42 58.89 3.20 30.87
N LYS A 43 59.37 4.39 31.12
CA LYS A 43 58.98 5.27 32.23
C LYS A 43 57.47 5.46 32.18
N ALA A 44 56.79 5.21 33.27
CA ALA A 44 55.38 5.49 33.49
C ALA A 44 55.09 6.97 33.30
N GLY A 45 54.69 7.32 32.09
CA GLY A 45 54.04 8.57 31.79
C GLY A 45 52.56 8.45 32.21
N ARG A 46 52.25 9.03 33.34
CA ARG A 46 50.88 9.15 33.89
C ARG A 46 50.11 10.13 33.03
N THR A 47 49.75 9.73 31.80
CA THR A 47 48.88 10.52 30.94
C THR A 47 47.43 10.25 31.29
N SER A 48 46.74 11.29 31.68
CA SER A 48 45.39 11.36 32.19
C SER A 48 44.39 10.68 31.25
N ILE A 49 44.07 9.43 31.51
CA ILE A 49 43.03 8.63 30.85
C ILE A 49 41.64 9.29 31.00
N THR A 50 41.46 10.08 32.08
CA THR A 50 40.21 10.74 32.42
C THR A 50 39.75 11.81 31.41
N LYS A 51 40.68 12.48 30.69
CA LYS A 51 40.28 13.50 29.67
C LYS A 51 39.80 12.87 28.37
N ARG A 52 40.34 11.72 27.95
CA ARG A 52 39.96 11.04 26.73
C ARG A 52 38.59 10.32 26.83
N VAL A 53 38.28 9.81 28.04
CA VAL A 53 37.00 9.15 28.29
C VAL A 53 35.84 10.15 28.26
N LYS A 54 36.05 11.36 28.80
CA LYS A 54 35.00 12.42 28.80
C LYS A 54 34.69 12.94 27.39
N THR A 55 35.72 13.04 26.52
CA THR A 55 35.51 13.47 25.13
C THR A 55 34.86 12.37 24.29
N ALA A 56 35.20 11.10 24.50
CA ALA A 56 34.56 9.98 23.80
C ALA A 56 33.09 9.80 24.21
N LEU A 57 32.74 10.03 25.48
CA LEU A 57 31.38 9.97 25.95
C LEU A 57 30.49 11.12 25.39
N ALA A 58 31.08 12.34 25.29
CA ALA A 58 30.38 13.50 24.75
C ALA A 58 30.11 13.38 23.23
N THR A 59 31.07 12.79 22.50
CA THR A 59 30.89 12.53 21.06
C THR A 59 29.85 11.42 20.78
N ALA A 60 29.82 10.37 21.61
CA ALA A 60 28.83 9.30 21.50
C ALA A 60 27.40 9.77 21.84
N LEU A 61 27.26 10.75 22.73
CA LEU A 61 25.97 11.32 23.09
C LEU A 61 25.44 12.26 22.00
N LEU A 62 26.31 12.92 21.23
CA LEU A 62 25.91 13.86 20.18
C LEU A 62 25.52 13.15 18.86
N THR A 63 26.06 11.95 18.60
CA THR A 63 25.71 11.16 17.40
C THR A 63 24.42 10.36 17.55
N GLY A 64 23.93 10.17 18.77
CA GLY A 64 22.69 9.40 19.04
C GLY A 64 21.39 10.18 18.88
N LEU A 65 21.42 11.51 18.60
CA LEU A 65 20.22 12.35 18.62
C LEU A 65 19.72 12.77 17.24
N THR A 66 20.20 12.18 16.16
CA THR A 66 19.61 12.36 14.84
C THR A 66 18.48 11.36 14.62
N THR A 67 17.43 11.42 15.42
CA THR A 67 16.15 10.80 15.06
C THR A 67 15.57 11.59 13.90
N VAL A 68 15.71 11.04 12.70
CA VAL A 68 15.03 11.55 11.53
C VAL A 68 13.52 11.33 11.77
N LEU A 69 12.83 12.39 12.13
CA LEU A 69 11.37 12.40 12.21
C LEU A 69 10.83 12.28 10.77
N TYR A 70 10.63 11.06 10.30
CA TYR A 70 9.82 10.81 9.11
C TYR A 70 8.36 11.07 9.49
N ALA A 71 7.67 11.90 8.71
CA ALA A 71 6.22 11.98 8.81
C ALA A 71 5.67 10.60 8.45
N ALA A 72 4.79 10.05 9.29
CA ALA A 72 4.12 8.81 8.98
C ALA A 72 3.29 8.98 7.68
N PRO A 73 3.20 7.95 6.84
CA PRO A 73 2.33 8.00 5.67
C PRO A 73 0.88 8.21 6.10
N PRO A 74 0.04 8.82 5.24
CA PRO A 74 -1.39 8.97 5.52
C PRO A 74 -2.04 7.60 5.77
N THR A 75 -3.03 7.57 6.66
CA THR A 75 -3.84 6.38 6.89
C THR A 75 -5.10 6.48 6.05
N ILE A 76 -5.41 5.43 5.28
CA ILE A 76 -6.60 5.34 4.44
C ILE A 76 -7.51 4.21 4.94
N THR A 77 -8.79 4.51 5.10
CA THR A 77 -9.84 3.54 5.36
C THR A 77 -10.99 3.77 4.39
N ALA A 78 -11.69 2.70 4.01
CA ALA A 78 -12.88 2.83 3.19
C ALA A 78 -13.94 1.83 3.62
N ARG A 79 -15.20 2.19 3.37
CA ARG A 79 -16.38 1.35 3.65
C ARG A 79 -17.48 1.60 2.64
N VAL A 80 -18.41 0.69 2.57
CA VAL A 80 -19.62 0.77 1.75
C VAL A 80 -20.81 1.02 2.69
N GLU A 81 -21.69 1.94 2.32
CA GLU A 81 -22.87 2.33 3.10
C GLU A 81 -24.10 2.46 2.19
N PRO A 82 -25.16 1.67 2.37
CA PRO A 82 -25.22 0.45 3.19
C PRO A 82 -24.43 -0.71 2.55
N ASP A 83 -24.17 -1.77 3.31
CA ASP A 83 -23.43 -2.97 2.87
C ASP A 83 -24.30 -3.98 2.10
N SER A 84 -25.63 -3.78 2.14
CA SER A 84 -26.62 -4.60 1.44
C SER A 84 -27.73 -3.72 0.85
N ILE A 85 -28.04 -3.95 -0.43
CA ILE A 85 -29.02 -3.18 -1.21
C ILE A 85 -29.81 -4.10 -2.15
N GLY A 86 -30.88 -3.57 -2.77
CA GLY A 86 -31.56 -4.19 -3.90
C GLY A 86 -30.95 -3.80 -5.25
N ILE A 87 -31.28 -4.56 -6.31
CA ILE A 87 -30.88 -4.21 -7.68
C ILE A 87 -31.48 -2.86 -8.05
N GLY A 88 -30.63 -1.96 -8.60
CA GLY A 88 -31.00 -0.61 -9.00
C GLY A 88 -30.91 0.42 -7.89
N ASP A 89 -30.69 0.00 -6.65
CA ASP A 89 -30.51 0.90 -5.53
C ASP A 89 -29.13 1.58 -5.57
N ARG A 90 -29.04 2.71 -4.88
CA ARG A 90 -27.82 3.47 -4.72
C ARG A 90 -27.17 3.18 -3.38
N PHE A 91 -25.86 3.25 -3.36
CA PHE A 91 -25.05 3.12 -2.17
C PHE A 91 -23.84 4.04 -2.25
N ASP A 92 -23.22 4.31 -1.12
CA ASP A 92 -22.06 5.17 -1.04
C ASP A 92 -20.79 4.38 -0.72
N VAL A 93 -19.72 4.69 -1.44
CA VAL A 93 -18.36 4.33 -1.07
C VAL A 93 -17.75 5.53 -0.36
N VAL A 94 -17.47 5.37 0.91
CA VAL A 94 -16.91 6.41 1.78
C VAL A 94 -15.45 6.10 2.04
N ILE A 95 -14.58 7.05 1.70
CA ILE A 95 -13.13 6.95 1.90
C ILE A 95 -12.71 8.02 2.91
N ASP A 96 -12.15 7.59 4.01
CA ASP A 96 -11.61 8.46 5.06
C ASP A 96 -10.08 8.41 5.02
N VAL A 97 -9.45 9.57 5.09
CA VAL A 97 -7.99 9.73 5.06
C VAL A 97 -7.54 10.63 6.19
N ASP A 98 -6.64 10.11 7.01
CA ASP A 98 -5.95 10.89 8.04
C ASP A 98 -4.54 11.23 7.56
N ARG A 99 -4.22 12.52 7.51
CA ARG A 99 -2.94 13.03 7.01
C ARG A 99 -2.38 14.17 7.86
N ASP A 100 -1.10 14.46 7.69
CA ASP A 100 -0.47 15.70 8.17
C ASP A 100 -0.78 16.86 7.21
N LEU A 101 -0.85 18.09 7.70
CA LEU A 101 -1.10 19.29 6.89
C LEU A 101 -0.09 19.53 5.78
N VAL A 102 1.15 19.04 5.94
CA VAL A 102 2.22 19.18 4.94
C VAL A 102 2.09 18.22 3.78
N GLN A 103 1.25 17.18 3.93
CA GLN A 103 1.00 16.18 2.93
C GLN A 103 -0.19 16.59 2.07
N VAL A 104 -0.09 16.40 0.77
CA VAL A 104 -1.20 16.62 -0.17
C VAL A 104 -1.79 15.27 -0.54
N VAL A 105 -3.11 15.18 -0.48
CA VAL A 105 -3.85 13.97 -0.84
C VAL A 105 -4.85 14.33 -1.92
N GLU A 106 -4.89 13.55 -2.98
CA GLU A 106 -5.81 13.66 -4.09
C GLU A 106 -6.64 12.38 -4.21
N PHE A 107 -7.94 12.53 -4.37
CA PHE A 107 -8.89 11.44 -4.56
C PHE A 107 -9.15 11.26 -6.05
N PRO A 108 -8.60 10.24 -6.71
CA PRO A 108 -8.88 9.97 -8.11
C PRO A 108 -10.34 9.54 -8.31
N PRO A 109 -10.88 9.60 -9.53
CA PRO A 109 -12.18 9.03 -9.82
C PRO A 109 -12.25 7.57 -9.38
N PHE A 110 -13.35 7.20 -8.74
CA PHE A 110 -13.58 5.81 -8.36
C PHE A 110 -13.95 5.00 -9.61
N ASN A 111 -13.16 3.98 -9.90
CA ASN A 111 -13.37 3.10 -11.06
C ASN A 111 -13.69 1.69 -10.55
N PRO A 112 -14.95 1.28 -10.53
CA PRO A 112 -15.32 -0.09 -10.19
C PRO A 112 -14.72 -1.07 -11.21
N PRO A 113 -14.51 -2.34 -10.83
CA PRO A 113 -14.02 -3.33 -11.77
C PRO A 113 -14.91 -3.44 -13.01
N PRO A 114 -14.34 -3.58 -14.21
CA PRO A 114 -15.14 -3.80 -15.41
C PRO A 114 -15.97 -5.07 -15.25
N GLN A 115 -17.20 -5.07 -15.77
CA GLN A 115 -18.16 -6.18 -15.67
C GLN A 115 -18.66 -6.46 -14.23
N SER A 116 -18.60 -5.49 -13.35
CA SER A 116 -19.15 -5.61 -11.99
C SER A 116 -20.62 -5.19 -11.89
N GLY A 117 -21.22 -4.73 -12.98
CA GLY A 117 -22.59 -4.19 -12.95
C GLY A 117 -22.73 -2.95 -12.05
N LEU A 118 -21.64 -2.25 -11.80
CA LEU A 118 -21.59 -1.06 -10.94
C LEU A 118 -21.36 0.19 -11.77
N GLU A 119 -22.12 1.24 -11.53
CA GLU A 119 -21.94 2.55 -12.16
C GLU A 119 -21.74 3.64 -11.12
N VAL A 120 -20.81 4.56 -11.38
CA VAL A 120 -20.62 5.76 -10.54
C VAL A 120 -21.64 6.81 -10.96
N VAL A 121 -22.56 7.13 -10.07
CA VAL A 121 -23.62 8.11 -10.29
C VAL A 121 -23.15 9.51 -9.96
N GLU A 122 -22.45 9.67 -8.84
CA GLU A 122 -22.03 10.98 -8.34
C GLU A 122 -20.71 10.90 -7.58
N SER A 123 -19.90 11.94 -7.73
CA SER A 123 -18.68 12.15 -6.95
C SER A 123 -18.82 13.40 -6.11
N HIS A 124 -19.00 13.25 -4.81
CA HIS A 124 -19.18 14.37 -3.90
C HIS A 124 -17.87 15.13 -3.65
N PRO A 125 -17.93 16.39 -3.25
CA PRO A 125 -16.73 17.14 -2.86
C PRO A 125 -16.03 16.47 -1.65
N VAL A 126 -14.78 16.84 -1.42
CA VAL A 126 -14.03 16.37 -0.26
C VAL A 126 -14.44 17.18 0.97
N ASP A 127 -14.86 16.48 2.01
CA ASP A 127 -15.22 17.05 3.29
C ASP A 127 -14.06 16.97 4.28
N THR A 128 -13.90 18.01 5.09
CA THR A 128 -12.98 17.99 6.22
C THR A 128 -13.74 17.63 7.49
N LEU A 129 -13.53 16.42 8.00
CA LEU A 129 -14.19 15.94 9.20
C LEU A 129 -13.61 16.54 10.48
N ARG A 130 -12.28 16.60 10.53
CA ARG A 130 -11.55 17.06 11.71
C ARG A 130 -10.27 17.76 11.33
N ARG A 131 -9.96 18.81 12.07
CA ARG A 131 -8.68 19.50 12.02
C ARG A 131 -8.16 19.66 13.44
N ASP A 132 -7.06 19.03 13.76
CA ASP A 132 -6.45 19.05 15.07
C ASP A 132 -4.93 19.30 14.96
N GLY A 133 -4.55 20.57 15.20
CA GLY A 133 -3.17 21.00 15.04
C GLY A 133 -2.64 20.71 13.63
N ARG A 134 -1.73 19.74 13.52
CA ARG A 134 -1.13 19.31 12.26
C ARG A 134 -1.88 18.17 11.56
N HIS A 135 -2.83 17.55 12.23
CA HIS A 135 -3.60 16.42 11.69
C HIS A 135 -4.90 16.90 11.04
N LEU A 136 -5.20 16.30 9.90
CA LEU A 136 -6.38 16.58 9.10
C LEU A 136 -7.05 15.27 8.68
N SER A 137 -8.34 15.13 9.04
CA SER A 137 -9.16 14.01 8.60
C SER A 137 -10.07 14.46 7.47
N LEU A 138 -9.94 13.83 6.31
CA LEU A 138 -10.69 14.11 5.10
C LEU A 138 -11.63 12.95 4.78
N ARG A 139 -12.79 13.26 4.22
CA ARG A 139 -13.76 12.29 3.72
C ARG A 139 -14.09 12.56 2.26
N LYS A 140 -14.03 11.52 1.45
CA LYS A 140 -14.52 11.52 0.08
C LYS A 140 -15.63 10.48 -0.05
N ARG A 141 -16.73 10.87 -0.72
CA ARG A 141 -17.87 10.01 -0.95
C ARG A 141 -18.13 9.90 -2.44
N TYR A 142 -18.40 8.67 -2.89
CA TYR A 142 -18.85 8.36 -4.23
C TYR A 142 -20.16 7.60 -4.13
N THR A 143 -21.19 8.08 -4.81
CA THR A 143 -22.46 7.38 -4.91
C THR A 143 -22.45 6.53 -6.17
N LEU A 144 -22.73 5.24 -6.00
CA LEU A 144 -22.82 4.25 -7.07
C LEU A 144 -24.20 3.62 -7.11
N ALA A 145 -24.53 2.99 -8.24
CA ALA A 145 -25.70 2.13 -8.40
C ALA A 145 -25.25 0.73 -8.81
N ALA A 146 -25.98 -0.30 -8.35
CA ALA A 146 -25.69 -1.70 -8.67
C ALA A 146 -26.81 -2.28 -9.55
N PHE A 147 -26.42 -2.89 -10.67
CA PHE A 147 -27.35 -3.47 -11.66
C PHE A 147 -27.23 -4.99 -11.79
N GLU A 148 -26.37 -5.62 -11.00
CA GLU A 148 -26.23 -7.07 -10.93
C GLU A 148 -26.46 -7.55 -9.50
N GLU A 149 -27.03 -8.75 -9.37
CA GLU A 149 -27.25 -9.40 -8.07
C GLU A 149 -26.03 -10.17 -7.61
N GLY A 150 -25.95 -10.39 -6.30
CA GLY A 150 -24.94 -11.22 -5.69
C GLY A 150 -23.96 -10.44 -4.80
N ASN A 151 -22.80 -11.04 -4.54
CA ASN A 151 -21.76 -10.41 -3.76
C ASN A 151 -20.75 -9.73 -4.71
N LEU A 152 -20.90 -8.43 -4.88
CA LEU A 152 -20.12 -7.65 -5.82
C LEU A 152 -18.84 -7.15 -5.14
N GLY A 153 -17.69 -7.38 -5.78
CA GLY A 153 -16.40 -6.85 -5.34
C GLY A 153 -16.16 -5.48 -5.98
N LEU A 154 -15.97 -4.45 -5.15
CA LEU A 154 -15.65 -3.10 -5.62
C LEU A 154 -14.15 -2.87 -5.80
N GLY A 155 -13.32 -3.83 -5.35
CA GLY A 155 -11.89 -3.66 -5.33
C GLY A 155 -11.39 -2.93 -4.07
N ARG A 156 -10.19 -2.36 -4.16
CA ARG A 156 -9.56 -1.57 -3.10
C ARG A 156 -9.67 -0.09 -3.46
N ALA A 157 -10.04 0.73 -2.50
CA ALA A 157 -9.99 2.17 -2.70
C ALA A 157 -8.53 2.65 -2.74
N GLN A 158 -8.29 3.67 -3.57
CA GLN A 158 -6.96 4.24 -3.77
C GLN A 158 -6.99 5.75 -3.59
N VAL A 159 -5.87 6.30 -3.14
CA VAL A 159 -5.66 7.73 -2.95
C VAL A 159 -4.24 8.08 -3.38
N LEU A 160 -4.07 9.14 -4.14
CA LEU A 160 -2.77 9.68 -4.48
C LEU A 160 -2.25 10.53 -3.32
N TYR A 161 -1.00 10.37 -3.01
CA TYR A 161 -0.35 11.01 -1.88
C TYR A 161 0.94 11.68 -2.35
N LEU A 162 1.10 12.94 -1.98
CA LEU A 162 2.29 13.73 -2.27
C LEU A 162 2.90 14.24 -0.96
N ASP A 163 4.15 13.91 -0.74
CA ASP A 163 4.96 14.46 0.34
C ASP A 163 6.28 14.97 -0.23
N LYS A 164 6.45 16.30 -0.22
CA LYS A 164 7.61 16.98 -0.83
C LYS A 164 7.79 16.58 -2.31
N ASN A 165 8.72 15.65 -2.57
CA ASN A 165 9.04 15.18 -3.93
C ASN A 165 8.63 13.72 -4.17
N ILE A 166 7.92 13.10 -3.24
CA ILE A 166 7.46 11.72 -3.34
C ILE A 166 6.00 11.73 -3.71
N THR A 167 5.68 11.11 -4.84
CA THR A 167 4.30 10.82 -5.24
C THR A 167 4.11 9.30 -5.14
N ASP A 168 3.12 8.88 -4.39
CA ASP A 168 2.81 7.47 -4.19
C ASP A 168 1.30 7.25 -4.22
N THR A 169 0.87 6.00 -4.41
CA THR A 169 -0.53 5.59 -4.38
C THR A 169 -0.77 4.69 -3.20
N LEU A 170 -1.63 5.15 -2.31
CA LEU A 170 -2.06 4.37 -1.15
C LEU A 170 -3.34 3.61 -1.47
N TYR A 171 -3.41 2.36 -1.03
CA TYR A 171 -4.57 1.48 -1.17
C TYR A 171 -5.10 1.11 0.21
N THR A 172 -6.41 0.91 0.30
CA THR A 172 -7.00 0.33 1.51
C THR A 172 -6.48 -1.08 1.77
N ALA A 173 -6.39 -1.48 3.04
CA ALA A 173 -5.98 -2.83 3.41
C ALA A 173 -6.99 -3.86 2.89
N ASP A 174 -8.27 -3.57 3.07
CA ASP A 174 -9.37 -4.47 2.75
C ASP A 174 -9.97 -4.18 1.37
N THR A 175 -10.51 -5.23 0.76
CA THR A 175 -11.31 -5.14 -0.47
C THR A 175 -12.75 -4.83 -0.10
N LEU A 176 -13.31 -3.81 -0.72
CA LEU A 176 -14.70 -3.42 -0.54
C LEU A 176 -15.64 -4.44 -1.21
N ARG A 177 -16.74 -4.75 -0.55
CA ARG A 177 -17.77 -5.68 -1.03
C ARG A 177 -19.15 -5.12 -0.75
N LEU A 178 -20.10 -5.48 -1.63
CA LEU A 178 -21.49 -5.09 -1.54
C LEU A 178 -22.35 -6.33 -1.78
N GLN A 179 -23.34 -6.55 -0.93
CA GLN A 179 -24.34 -7.58 -1.14
C GLN A 179 -25.55 -6.96 -1.86
N VAL A 180 -25.88 -7.47 -3.05
CA VAL A 180 -27.02 -7.03 -3.83
C VAL A 180 -28.06 -8.15 -3.91
N GLY A 181 -29.24 -7.89 -3.37
CA GLY A 181 -30.37 -8.82 -3.41
C GLY A 181 -31.35 -8.51 -4.53
N THR A 182 -32.06 -9.53 -4.99
CA THR A 182 -33.20 -9.38 -5.87
C THR A 182 -34.48 -9.12 -5.09
N PHE A 183 -35.45 -8.45 -5.72
CA PHE A 183 -36.79 -8.35 -5.19
C PHE A 183 -37.44 -9.73 -5.19
N GLN A 184 -37.93 -10.16 -4.02
CA GLN A 184 -38.77 -11.32 -3.95
C GLN A 184 -40.17 -10.92 -4.46
N ILE A 185 -40.53 -11.41 -5.64
CA ILE A 185 -41.85 -11.23 -6.16
C ILE A 185 -42.77 -12.23 -5.46
N ASP A 186 -43.68 -11.73 -4.62
CA ASP A 186 -44.74 -12.58 -4.06
C ASP A 186 -45.69 -13.01 -5.20
N SER A 187 -45.46 -14.23 -5.72
CA SER A 187 -46.26 -14.80 -6.80
C SER A 187 -47.69 -15.19 -6.37
N THR A 188 -48.05 -14.99 -5.12
CA THR A 188 -49.38 -15.34 -4.60
C THR A 188 -50.43 -14.22 -4.73
N SER A 189 -50.02 -12.98 -4.96
CA SER A 189 -50.94 -11.84 -5.15
C SER A 189 -51.06 -11.45 -6.63
N HIS A 190 -51.80 -12.23 -7.41
CA HIS A 190 -52.13 -11.91 -8.81
C HIS A 190 -53.37 -11.03 -8.90
N THR A 191 -53.37 -9.85 -8.32
CA THR A 191 -54.39 -8.88 -8.61
C THR A 191 -53.97 -7.96 -9.76
N ILE A 192 -54.30 -8.35 -10.97
CA ILE A 192 -54.15 -7.44 -12.11
C ILE A 192 -55.27 -6.41 -11.99
N TYR A 193 -54.90 -5.18 -11.63
CA TYR A 193 -55.86 -4.06 -11.71
C TYR A 193 -56.08 -3.71 -13.17
N ASP A 194 -57.31 -3.86 -13.62
CA ASP A 194 -57.70 -3.48 -14.96
C ASP A 194 -57.52 -1.97 -15.17
N ILE A 195 -56.88 -1.60 -16.27
CA ILE A 195 -56.70 -0.20 -16.63
C ILE A 195 -58.03 0.32 -17.08
N LYS A 196 -58.68 1.11 -16.26
CA LYS A 196 -59.96 1.75 -16.59
C LYS A 196 -59.70 2.78 -17.67
N ALA A 197 -60.24 2.53 -18.88
CA ALA A 197 -60.24 3.44 -20.01
C ALA A 197 -61.12 4.66 -19.77
#